data_244877d8b1287f9c4fb0192ed0fccd85
#
_entry.id   244877d8b1287f9c4fb0192ed0fccd85
#
_cell.length_a   1.000
_cell.length_b   1.000
_cell.length_c   1.000
_cell.angle_alpha   90.00
_cell.angle_beta   90.00
_cell.angle_gamma   90.00
#
_symmetry.space_group_name_H-M   'P 1'
#
loop_
_entity.id
_entity.type
_entity.pdbx_description
1 polymer ?
#
loop_
_entity_poly.entity_id
_entity_poly.type
_entity_poly.pdbx_seq_one_letter_code
_entity_poly.pdbx_strand_id
1 'polypeptide(L)'
;KEVVKAMSYLADLAIAQAYRTVATELAEIHGTPIDPSTGKPQEMLILAMGKLGGRELNVSSDIDLIMLYGEEGETGGRRKISHHEFYGRVTQRMMPILSEPDQYGVVFRTDLRLRPDGDSGPLAWSLDALENYLVTQGREWERYAWLKARAVPAKAFDDSDPKPQRAQLEAL
;
A
#
# COMPACT_ATOMS: atom_id res chain seq x y z
N LYS A 1 0.89 -16.10 21.11
CA LYS A 1 0.67 -16.32 19.66
C LYS A 1 -0.66 -15.75 19.15
N GLU A 2 -1.75 -15.86 19.90
CA GLU A 2 -3.08 -15.36 19.48
C GLU A 2 -3.15 -13.83 19.47
N VAL A 3 -2.51 -13.14 20.42
CA VAL A 3 -2.50 -11.66 20.50
C VAL A 3 -1.85 -11.05 19.27
N VAL A 4 -0.70 -11.57 18.83
CA VAL A 4 0.00 -11.02 17.64
C VAL A 4 -0.77 -11.28 16.35
N LYS A 5 -1.50 -12.37 16.23
CA LYS A 5 -2.40 -12.62 15.10
C LYS A 5 -3.57 -11.65 15.10
N ALA A 6 -4.18 -11.43 16.26
CA ALA A 6 -5.29 -10.48 16.41
C ALA A 6 -4.84 -9.05 16.09
N MET A 7 -3.67 -8.61 16.59
CA MET A 7 -3.11 -7.30 16.30
C MET A 7 -2.79 -7.13 14.83
N SER A 8 -2.22 -8.13 14.18
CA SER A 8 -1.94 -8.11 12.75
C SER A 8 -3.22 -8.02 11.91
N TYR A 9 -4.25 -8.74 12.31
CA TYR A 9 -5.57 -8.68 11.66
C TYR A 9 -6.22 -7.30 11.81
N LEU A 10 -6.20 -6.72 13.01
CA LEU A 10 -6.70 -5.37 13.26
C LEU A 10 -5.96 -4.31 12.43
N ALA A 11 -4.63 -4.45 12.33
CA ALA A 11 -3.84 -3.57 11.49
C ALA A 11 -4.23 -3.68 10.01
N ASP A 12 -4.42 -4.89 9.50
CA ASP A 12 -4.88 -5.12 8.13
C ASP A 12 -6.24 -4.43 7.88
N LEU A 13 -7.19 -4.57 8.80
CA LEU A 13 -8.50 -3.93 8.70
C LEU A 13 -8.40 -2.40 8.74
N ALA A 14 -7.58 -1.84 9.62
CA ALA A 14 -7.37 -0.40 9.72
C ALA A 14 -6.76 0.16 8.43
N ILE A 15 -5.77 -0.52 7.87
CA ILE A 15 -5.12 -0.14 6.61
C ILE A 15 -6.13 -0.18 5.47
N ALA A 16 -6.89 -1.26 5.35
CA ALA A 16 -7.90 -1.42 4.31
C ALA A 16 -8.98 -0.33 4.38
N GLN A 17 -9.45 0.00 5.58
CA GLN A 17 -10.45 1.05 5.80
C GLN A 17 -9.89 2.44 5.46
N ALA A 18 -8.66 2.76 5.89
CA ALA A 18 -8.01 4.03 5.58
C ALA A 18 -7.83 4.19 4.06
N TYR A 19 -7.36 3.15 3.39
CA TYR A 19 -7.22 3.15 1.94
C TYR A 19 -8.55 3.40 1.24
N ARG A 20 -9.57 2.64 1.57
CA ARG A 20 -10.89 2.77 0.94
C ARG A 20 -11.46 4.17 1.11
N THR A 21 -11.41 4.73 2.30
CA THR A 21 -11.91 6.08 2.61
C THR A 21 -11.18 7.13 1.78
N VAL A 22 -9.86 7.13 1.81
CA VAL A 22 -9.05 8.14 1.12
C VAL A 22 -9.13 8.00 -0.39
N ALA A 23 -9.01 6.80 -0.91
CA ALA A 23 -9.02 6.55 -2.35
C ALA A 23 -10.37 6.90 -2.99
N THR A 24 -11.48 6.58 -2.34
CA THR A 24 -12.81 6.96 -2.83
C THR A 24 -13.03 8.47 -2.81
N GLU A 25 -12.59 9.17 -1.77
CA GLU A 25 -12.67 10.63 -1.69
C GLU A 25 -11.85 11.30 -2.80
N LEU A 26 -10.63 10.86 -3.04
CA LEU A 26 -9.78 11.40 -4.09
C LEU A 26 -10.32 11.08 -5.49
N ALA A 27 -10.92 9.92 -5.67
CA ALA A 27 -11.54 9.54 -6.94
C ALA A 27 -12.76 10.40 -7.27
N GLU A 28 -13.50 10.90 -6.29
CA GLU A 28 -14.59 11.87 -6.51
C GLU A 28 -14.07 13.18 -7.10
N ILE A 29 -12.86 13.61 -6.73
CA ILE A 29 -12.24 14.85 -7.21
C ILE A 29 -11.56 14.66 -8.58
N HIS A 30 -10.75 13.61 -8.71
CA HIS A 30 -9.87 13.41 -9.85
C HIS A 30 -10.32 12.34 -10.83
N GLY A 31 -11.33 11.55 -10.46
CA GLY A 31 -11.72 10.35 -11.16
C GLY A 31 -10.95 9.12 -10.66
N THR A 32 -11.50 7.96 -10.99
CA THR A 32 -10.91 6.68 -10.64
C THR A 32 -9.66 6.41 -11.49
N PRO A 33 -8.54 5.95 -10.90
CA PRO A 33 -7.39 5.52 -11.70
C PRO A 33 -7.78 4.28 -12.51
N ILE A 34 -7.51 4.35 -13.81
CA ILE A 34 -7.87 3.29 -14.77
C ILE A 34 -6.59 2.65 -15.30
N ASP A 35 -6.53 1.32 -15.22
CA ASP A 35 -5.46 0.55 -15.82
C ASP A 35 -5.56 0.66 -17.35
N PRO A 36 -4.55 1.25 -18.04
CA PRO A 36 -4.62 1.45 -19.49
C PRO A 36 -4.62 0.16 -20.29
N SER A 37 -4.14 -0.94 -19.74
CA SER A 37 -4.13 -2.23 -20.43
C SER A 37 -5.45 -2.98 -20.35
N THR A 38 -6.25 -2.78 -19.30
CA THR A 38 -7.52 -3.48 -19.09
C THR A 38 -8.75 -2.59 -19.22
N GLY A 39 -8.59 -1.27 -19.09
CA GLY A 39 -9.69 -0.32 -19.02
C GLY A 39 -10.49 -0.38 -17.71
N LYS A 40 -10.04 -1.15 -16.75
CA LYS A 40 -10.70 -1.33 -15.44
C LYS A 40 -10.06 -0.44 -14.37
N PRO A 41 -10.79 -0.13 -13.28
CA PRO A 41 -10.21 0.55 -12.14
C PRO A 41 -8.97 -0.17 -11.62
N GLN A 42 -7.95 0.60 -11.29
CA GLN A 42 -6.70 0.10 -10.73
C GLN A 42 -6.68 0.30 -9.20
N GLU A 43 -6.39 -0.76 -8.48
CA GLU A 43 -6.21 -0.71 -7.03
C GLU A 43 -4.75 -0.46 -6.66
N MET A 44 -4.52 0.20 -5.52
CA MET A 44 -3.19 0.25 -4.91
C MET A 44 -2.87 -1.09 -4.26
N LEU A 45 -1.62 -1.52 -4.39
CA LEU A 45 -1.10 -2.71 -3.72
C LEU A 45 -0.35 -2.25 -2.47
N ILE A 46 -0.85 -2.63 -1.31
CA ILE A 46 -0.24 -2.30 -0.02
C ILE A 46 0.49 -3.52 0.49
N LEU A 47 1.80 -3.39 0.68
CA LEU A 47 2.62 -4.46 1.22
C LEU A 47 2.91 -4.22 2.69
N ALA A 48 2.55 -5.19 3.51
CA ALA A 48 2.99 -5.27 4.89
C ALA A 48 4.37 -5.90 4.94
N MET A 49 5.30 -5.20 5.58
CA MET A 49 6.68 -5.61 5.75
C MET A 49 6.96 -5.95 7.21
N GLY A 50 8.14 -6.47 7.50
CA GLY A 50 8.58 -6.70 8.86
C GLY A 50 7.64 -7.56 9.68
N LYS A 51 7.32 -7.12 10.89
CA LYS A 51 6.46 -7.88 11.82
C LYS A 51 5.03 -8.03 11.32
N LEU A 52 4.46 -6.99 10.69
CA LEU A 52 3.12 -7.11 10.13
C LEU A 52 3.11 -8.08 8.94
N GLY A 53 4.13 -8.03 8.09
CA GLY A 53 4.28 -8.98 6.98
C GLY A 53 4.33 -10.42 7.47
N GLY A 54 5.06 -10.68 8.53
CA GLY A 54 5.17 -12.00 9.17
C GLY A 54 4.00 -12.37 10.08
N ARG A 55 2.97 -11.52 10.19
CA ARG A 55 1.84 -11.69 11.13
C ARG A 55 2.28 -11.80 12.60
N GLU A 56 3.33 -11.07 12.94
CA GLU A 56 3.97 -11.06 14.26
C GLU A 56 3.86 -9.70 14.95
N LEU A 57 2.90 -8.86 14.53
CA LEU A 57 2.72 -7.52 15.08
C LEU A 57 2.29 -7.58 16.53
N ASN A 58 3.06 -6.94 17.42
CA ASN A 58 2.65 -6.76 18.81
C ASN A 58 2.19 -5.31 19.06
N VAL A 59 1.65 -5.05 20.25
CA VAL A 59 1.01 -3.77 20.61
C VAL A 59 1.95 -2.55 20.46
N SER A 60 3.25 -2.74 20.64
CA SER A 60 4.24 -1.65 20.59
C SER A 60 5.00 -1.58 19.26
N SER A 61 4.69 -2.46 18.31
CA SER A 61 5.39 -2.49 17.01
C SER A 61 4.88 -1.42 16.07
N ASP A 62 5.81 -0.86 15.29
CA ASP A 62 5.46 -0.03 14.14
C ASP A 62 4.95 -0.91 12.98
N ILE A 63 4.09 -0.35 12.17
CA ILE A 63 3.60 -0.96 10.93
C ILE A 63 4.50 -0.51 9.79
N ASP A 64 5.24 -1.43 9.21
CA ASP A 64 6.08 -1.16 8.04
C ASP A 64 5.30 -1.45 6.76
N LEU A 65 5.15 -0.44 5.92
CA LEU A 65 4.37 -0.53 4.68
C LEU A 65 5.18 -0.06 3.47
N ILE A 66 4.90 -0.68 2.33
CA ILE A 66 5.32 -0.21 1.01
C ILE A 66 4.08 -0.11 0.13
N MET A 67 3.90 1.04 -0.52
CA MET A 67 2.75 1.34 -1.37
C MET A 67 3.14 1.24 -2.83
N LEU A 68 2.44 0.37 -3.57
CA LEU A 68 2.71 0.10 -4.97
C LEU A 68 1.45 0.26 -5.83
N TYR A 69 1.65 0.47 -7.11
CA TYR A 69 0.59 0.44 -8.12
C TYR A 69 1.09 -0.24 -9.40
N GLY A 70 0.18 -0.77 -10.21
CA GLY A 70 0.53 -1.58 -11.37
C GLY A 70 1.09 -0.74 -12.51
N GLU A 71 0.23 -0.07 -13.23
CA GLU A 71 0.57 0.64 -14.46
C GLU A 71 0.57 2.15 -14.26
N GLU A 72 1.46 2.84 -14.97
CA GLU A 72 1.39 4.28 -15.10
C GLU A 72 0.17 4.66 -15.96
N GLY A 73 -0.40 5.82 -15.69
CA GLY A 73 -1.56 6.32 -16.39
C GLY A 73 -2.14 7.55 -15.73
N GLU A 74 -3.36 7.87 -16.08
CA GLU A 74 -4.09 9.02 -15.53
C GLU A 74 -5.44 8.60 -14.98
N THR A 75 -5.98 9.39 -14.05
CA THR A 75 -7.34 9.24 -13.55
C THR A 75 -8.37 9.60 -14.62
N GLY A 76 -9.59 9.04 -14.52
CA GLY A 76 -10.63 9.19 -15.55
C GLY A 76 -11.53 10.42 -15.42
N GLY A 77 -11.30 11.30 -14.44
CA GLY A 77 -12.18 12.43 -14.15
C GLY A 77 -11.82 13.73 -14.88
N ARG A 78 -12.50 14.82 -14.50
CA ARG A 78 -12.24 16.15 -15.08
C ARG A 78 -10.91 16.76 -14.64
N ARG A 79 -10.51 16.53 -13.39
CA ARG A 79 -9.23 17.00 -12.84
C ARG A 79 -8.23 15.86 -12.85
N LYS A 80 -7.85 15.45 -14.05
CA LYS A 80 -6.92 14.33 -14.25
C LYS A 80 -5.58 14.59 -13.58
N ILE A 81 -5.11 13.59 -12.87
CA ILE A 81 -3.73 13.52 -12.35
C ILE A 81 -3.14 12.16 -12.72
N SER A 82 -1.81 12.07 -12.70
CA SER A 82 -1.14 10.80 -12.94
C SER A 82 -1.44 9.79 -11.83
N HIS A 83 -1.31 8.51 -12.13
CA HIS A 83 -1.38 7.45 -11.12
C HIS A 83 -0.35 7.67 -10.02
N HIS A 84 0.86 8.07 -10.39
CA HIS A 84 1.92 8.38 -9.44
C HIS A 84 1.47 9.45 -8.43
N GLU A 85 0.91 10.54 -8.90
CA GLU A 85 0.40 11.61 -8.05
C GLU A 85 -0.81 11.17 -7.22
N PHE A 86 -1.75 10.43 -7.83
CA PHE A 86 -2.93 9.93 -7.15
C PHE A 86 -2.55 9.03 -5.96
N TYR A 87 -1.74 8.01 -6.20
CA TYR A 87 -1.35 7.07 -5.16
C TYR A 87 -0.40 7.67 -4.12
N GLY A 88 0.41 8.64 -4.50
CA GLY A 88 1.20 9.43 -3.57
C GLY A 88 0.32 10.22 -2.59
N ARG A 89 -0.74 10.86 -3.10
CA ARG A 89 -1.73 11.56 -2.26
C ARG A 89 -2.54 10.61 -1.39
N VAL A 90 -2.93 9.46 -1.93
CA VAL A 90 -3.62 8.43 -1.13
C VAL A 90 -2.75 8.02 0.05
N THR A 91 -1.50 7.70 -0.19
CA THR A 91 -0.55 7.31 0.85
C THR A 91 -0.39 8.41 1.90
N GLN A 92 -0.16 9.65 1.46
CA GLN A 92 0.01 10.80 2.35
C GLN A 92 -1.20 11.01 3.27
N ARG A 93 -2.42 10.89 2.74
CA ARG A 93 -3.65 11.09 3.52
C ARG A 93 -4.02 9.91 4.41
N MET A 94 -3.53 8.72 4.11
CA MET A 94 -3.75 7.55 4.96
C MET A 94 -2.98 7.65 6.29
N MET A 95 -1.82 8.28 6.29
CA MET A 95 -0.94 8.29 7.46
C MET A 95 -1.59 8.91 8.71
N PRO A 96 -2.21 10.11 8.65
CA PRO A 96 -2.90 10.66 9.82
C PRO A 96 -4.03 9.77 10.33
N ILE A 97 -4.78 9.14 9.43
CA ILE A 97 -5.90 8.26 9.79
C ILE A 97 -5.41 7.07 10.61
N LEU A 98 -4.29 6.46 10.20
CA LEU A 98 -3.72 5.31 10.90
C LEU A 98 -3.09 5.69 12.25
N SER A 99 -2.63 6.94 12.41
CA SER A 99 -2.05 7.43 13.65
C SER A 99 -3.07 7.94 14.67
N GLU A 100 -4.34 8.10 14.27
CA GLU A 100 -5.41 8.45 15.19
C GLU A 100 -5.90 7.23 15.97
N PRO A 101 -6.23 7.39 17.27
CA PRO A 101 -6.83 6.29 18.03
C PRO A 101 -8.15 5.85 17.40
N ASP A 102 -8.33 4.54 17.24
CA ASP A 102 -9.61 3.99 16.87
C ASP A 102 -10.60 4.05 18.05
N GLN A 103 -11.82 3.53 17.85
CA GLN A 103 -12.84 3.48 18.90
C GLN A 103 -12.42 2.68 20.15
N TYR A 104 -11.36 1.88 20.05
CA TYR A 104 -10.79 1.10 21.16
C TYR A 104 -9.50 1.71 21.70
N GLY A 105 -9.10 2.90 21.22
CA GLY A 105 -7.87 3.59 21.62
C GLY A 105 -6.59 3.02 21.02
N VAL A 106 -6.67 2.17 20.01
CA VAL A 106 -5.50 1.59 19.34
C VAL A 106 -4.95 2.59 18.33
N VAL A 107 -3.65 2.85 18.42
CA VAL A 107 -2.90 3.72 17.51
C VAL A 107 -1.90 2.86 16.74
N PHE A 108 -1.87 3.02 15.43
CA PHE A 108 -0.89 2.34 14.57
C PHE A 108 0.13 3.36 14.07
N ARG A 109 1.35 3.31 14.61
CA ARG A 109 2.47 4.09 14.10
C ARG A 109 2.96 3.44 12.81
N THR A 110 2.93 4.19 11.70
CA THR A 110 3.24 3.68 10.38
C THR A 110 4.62 4.16 9.93
N ASP A 111 5.42 3.25 9.40
CA ASP A 111 6.76 3.51 8.88
C ASP A 111 6.81 3.16 7.39
N LEU A 112 7.20 4.11 6.56
CA LEU A 112 7.36 3.94 5.11
C LEU A 112 8.83 3.88 4.68
N ARG A 113 9.79 3.86 5.60
CA ARG A 113 11.23 3.98 5.30
C ARG A 113 11.83 2.75 4.62
N LEU A 114 11.12 1.62 4.59
CA LEU A 114 11.55 0.44 3.83
C LEU A 114 11.30 0.56 2.32
N ARG A 115 10.60 1.62 1.88
CA ARG A 115 10.42 1.88 0.45
C ARG A 115 11.75 2.23 -0.22
N PRO A 116 11.86 2.05 -1.55
CA PRO A 116 13.05 2.47 -2.29
C PRO A 116 13.43 3.92 -1.99
N ASP A 117 14.72 4.19 -1.83
CA ASP A 117 15.29 5.49 -1.43
C ASP A 117 14.85 6.01 -0.05
N GLY A 118 14.21 5.17 0.77
CA GLY A 118 13.82 5.51 2.13
C GLY A 118 13.03 6.80 2.23
N ASP A 119 13.42 7.70 3.11
CA ASP A 119 12.73 8.98 3.34
C ASP A 119 12.79 9.96 2.15
N SER A 120 13.74 9.81 1.25
CA SER A 120 13.91 10.69 0.10
C SER A 120 13.18 10.22 -1.15
N GLY A 121 12.69 8.99 -1.17
CA GLY A 121 11.96 8.42 -2.29
C GLY A 121 10.49 8.82 -2.34
N PRO A 122 9.82 8.64 -3.49
CA PRO A 122 8.37 8.79 -3.60
C PRO A 122 7.62 7.91 -2.60
N LEU A 123 6.43 8.34 -2.18
CA LEU A 123 5.62 7.57 -1.24
C LEU A 123 4.99 6.32 -1.87
N ALA A 124 4.71 6.35 -3.17
CA ALA A 124 4.18 5.22 -3.91
C ALA A 124 5.03 4.97 -5.15
N TRP A 125 5.22 3.71 -5.50
CA TRP A 125 6.05 3.25 -6.62
C TRP A 125 5.26 2.38 -7.57
N SER A 126 5.47 2.53 -8.89
CA SER A 126 4.97 1.55 -9.85
C SER A 126 5.72 0.22 -9.70
N LEU A 127 5.08 -0.88 -10.09
CA LEU A 127 5.75 -2.20 -10.07
C LEU A 127 6.99 -2.22 -10.94
N ASP A 128 6.94 -1.61 -12.13
CA ASP A 128 8.10 -1.53 -13.04
C ASP A 128 9.24 -0.72 -12.43
N ALA A 129 8.94 0.43 -11.82
CA ALA A 129 9.95 1.25 -11.17
C ALA A 129 10.59 0.54 -9.97
N LEU A 130 9.80 -0.20 -9.20
CA LEU A 130 10.32 -1.02 -8.10
C LEU A 130 11.25 -2.12 -8.61
N GLU A 131 10.83 -2.87 -9.62
CA GLU A 131 11.64 -3.92 -10.22
C GLU A 131 12.98 -3.37 -10.70
N ASN A 132 12.94 -2.27 -11.45
CA ASN A 132 14.15 -1.61 -11.93
C ASN A 132 15.07 -1.16 -10.79
N TYR A 133 14.50 -0.59 -9.72
CA TYR A 133 15.27 -0.20 -8.54
C TYR A 133 15.95 -1.40 -7.88
N LEU A 134 15.23 -2.49 -7.65
CA LEU A 134 15.77 -3.69 -6.99
C LEU A 134 16.89 -4.34 -7.81
N VAL A 135 16.78 -4.32 -9.14
CA VAL A 135 17.81 -4.88 -10.04
C VAL A 135 19.05 -4.00 -10.11
N THR A 136 18.88 -2.67 -10.19
CA THR A 136 19.97 -1.72 -10.45
C THR A 136 20.62 -1.14 -9.19
N GLN A 137 19.85 -0.92 -8.12
CA GLN A 137 20.27 -0.22 -6.92
C GLN A 137 19.98 -0.97 -5.61
N GLY A 138 19.22 -2.06 -5.67
CA GLY A 138 18.80 -2.82 -4.50
C GLY A 138 19.99 -3.35 -3.69
N ARG A 139 20.04 -3.02 -2.40
CA ARG A 139 21.04 -3.53 -1.46
C ARG A 139 20.62 -4.90 -0.93
N GLU A 140 21.57 -5.68 -0.44
CA GLU A 140 21.28 -7.00 0.11
C GLU A 140 20.24 -6.96 1.24
N TRP A 141 20.34 -6.01 2.17
CA TRP A 141 19.39 -5.89 3.27
C TRP A 141 17.98 -5.52 2.81
N GLU A 142 17.84 -4.76 1.72
CA GLU A 142 16.53 -4.46 1.13
C GLU A 142 15.87 -5.73 0.58
N ARG A 143 16.64 -6.57 -0.08
CA ARG A 143 16.16 -7.87 -0.58
C ARG A 143 15.73 -8.78 0.57
N TYR A 144 16.48 -8.79 1.66
CA TYR A 144 16.12 -9.53 2.88
C TYR A 144 14.80 -9.05 3.48
N ALA A 145 14.56 -7.74 3.52
CA ALA A 145 13.32 -7.20 4.04
C ALA A 145 12.08 -7.71 3.28
N TRP A 146 12.23 -8.01 1.99
CA TRP A 146 11.14 -8.51 1.15
C TRP A 146 10.73 -9.95 1.43
N LEU A 147 11.54 -10.74 2.12
CA LEU A 147 11.20 -12.12 2.46
C LEU A 147 9.95 -12.25 3.33
N LYS A 148 9.64 -11.24 4.12
CA LYS A 148 8.44 -11.18 4.96
C LYS A 148 7.31 -10.36 4.34
N ALA A 149 7.46 -9.90 3.11
CA ALA A 149 6.45 -9.09 2.46
C ALA A 149 5.14 -9.85 2.26
N ARG A 150 4.03 -9.18 2.57
CA ARG A 150 2.69 -9.74 2.42
C ARG A 150 1.73 -8.67 1.93
N ALA A 151 0.88 -9.00 0.96
CA ALA A 151 -0.16 -8.09 0.51
C ALA A 151 -1.25 -7.94 1.57
N VAL A 152 -1.60 -6.69 1.90
CA VAL A 152 -2.77 -6.39 2.73
C VAL A 152 -3.99 -6.38 1.82
N PRO A 153 -5.05 -7.16 2.13
CA PRO A 153 -6.28 -7.12 1.34
C PRO A 153 -6.98 -5.76 1.49
N ALA A 154 -6.97 -4.96 0.44
CA ALA A 154 -7.58 -3.63 0.44
C ALA A 154 -8.14 -3.29 -0.94
N LYS A 155 -9.40 -2.83 -0.99
CA LYS A 155 -10.09 -2.46 -2.22
C LYS A 155 -10.90 -1.18 -2.01
N ALA A 156 -10.89 -0.31 -3.01
CA ALA A 156 -11.67 0.91 -3.02
C ALA A 156 -12.69 0.96 -4.17
N PHE A 157 -12.38 0.39 -5.33
CA PHE A 157 -13.11 0.62 -6.58
C PHE A 157 -13.77 -0.62 -7.16
N ASP A 158 -13.29 -1.80 -6.84
CA ASP A 158 -13.74 -3.05 -7.42
C ASP A 158 -14.01 -4.09 -6.34
N ASP A 159 -15.15 -4.78 -6.43
CA ASP A 159 -15.54 -5.91 -5.57
C ASP A 159 -14.95 -7.24 -6.08
N SER A 160 -14.21 -7.23 -7.19
CA SER A 160 -13.58 -8.42 -7.75
C SER A 160 -12.38 -8.90 -6.91
N ASP A 161 -12.13 -10.22 -6.97
CA ASP A 161 -11.12 -10.92 -6.19
C ASP A 161 -9.70 -10.33 -6.39
N PRO A 162 -8.91 -10.09 -5.32
CA PRO A 162 -7.55 -9.56 -5.39
C PRO A 162 -6.50 -10.50 -6.03
N LYS A 163 -6.91 -11.67 -6.51
CA LYS A 163 -6.00 -12.66 -7.10
C LYS A 163 -5.04 -12.15 -8.18
N PRO A 164 -5.43 -11.26 -9.13
CA PRO A 164 -4.51 -10.80 -10.16
C PRO A 164 -3.31 -10.00 -9.62
N GLN A 165 -3.53 -9.19 -8.59
CA GLN A 165 -2.46 -8.39 -7.97
C GLN A 165 -1.48 -9.23 -7.17
N ARG A 166 -1.98 -10.29 -6.53
CA ARG A 166 -1.17 -11.23 -5.77
C ARG A 166 -0.25 -12.06 -6.67
N ALA A 167 -0.76 -12.47 -7.83
CA ALA A 167 0.01 -13.20 -8.82
C ALA A 167 1.16 -12.37 -9.41
N GLN A 168 0.97 -11.06 -9.58
CA GLN A 168 2.02 -10.15 -10.04
C GLN A 168 3.15 -10.00 -9.02
N LEU A 169 2.83 -10.06 -7.74
CA LEU A 169 3.82 -9.98 -6.67
C LEU A 169 4.64 -11.26 -6.52
N GLU A 170 3.99 -12.39 -6.69
CA GLU A 170 4.65 -13.71 -6.65
C GLU A 170 5.59 -13.95 -7.84
N ALA A 171 5.43 -13.15 -8.92
CA ALA A 171 6.29 -13.18 -10.10
C ALA A 171 7.54 -12.26 -10.00
N LEU A 172 7.59 -11.36 -9.01
CA LEU A 172 8.75 -10.52 -8.71
C LEU A 172 9.75 -11.23 -7.78
#